data_1b0810e4f911d9fa9732ac0feedb8e7e
#
_entry.id   1b0810e4f911d9fa9732ac0feedb8e7e
#
_cell.length_a   1.000
_cell.length_b   1.000
_cell.length_c   1.000
_cell.angle_alpha   90.00
_cell.angle_beta   90.00
_cell.angle_gamma   90.00
#
_symmetry.space_group_name_H-M   'P 1'
#
loop_
_entity.id
_entity.type
_entity.pdbx_description
1 polymer ?
#
loop_
_entity_poly.entity_id
_entity_poly.type
_entity_poly.pdbx_seq_one_letter_code
_entity_poly.pdbx_strand_id
1 'polypeptide(L)'
;MRVTAEGENSNVVLQEPEALLPEASSYSWYVLMVLVIVYILNFIDRQILSILAVDIKADLGLTDADMGFLGGAAFAVFYALFGIPLGRLADNWSRVKLLSIGLALWSIMTALSGFARNQAELTIARMGVGVGEATASPTAYSLISDYFPKRQRATALAIYSSGLYIGGGVSLFLGALIVQSWDAAYPQGGPLGLVGWHAAFVAVGIPGVLVALWVATLREPVRGAMDALVTPAHPAPFRAFANDLSMIVPPFTLWGAFQRGPAALAINVATGAAIAAFAYWMIQLTGNLPQWSAVGFGYYAVFSWASTLRAKDPATFRLIWGTPAFICTTVGYGLVALVAYALAFWSAPYAETVLGLPKQQLALFLGGSGALSGFLGVIIGGAVADALRKKNPAGRILVIITGVLGPIIPLAIGFTTDNAILFYVMNFLAGMLGAAALGAAAATTQDLVLPRMRGTATAAFFLGTTLVGLSFGPYMVGQISDLSGNMVDGKLVGNLRVGILSLIAVAPVALALLIAAYRSVPKAERTIVERAREAGEPV
;
A
#
# COMPACT_ATOMS: atom_id res chain seq x y z
N MET A 1 1.90 17.46 -77.65
CA MET A 1 2.94 16.67 -77.05
C MET A 1 2.64 16.68 -75.50
N ARG A 2 2.11 15.59 -74.93
CA ARG A 2 1.74 15.50 -73.55
C ARG A 2 2.96 15.13 -72.73
N VAL A 3 3.22 15.84 -71.63
CA VAL A 3 4.15 15.42 -70.60
C VAL A 3 3.35 15.23 -69.33
N THR A 4 3.22 13.99 -68.94
CA THR A 4 2.65 13.54 -67.65
C THR A 4 3.75 13.70 -66.58
N ALA A 5 3.48 14.48 -65.54
CA ALA A 5 4.29 14.51 -64.33
C ALA A 5 3.60 13.64 -63.27
N GLU A 6 4.15 12.46 -63.03
CA GLU A 6 3.86 11.66 -61.86
C GLU A 6 4.63 12.25 -60.66
N GLY A 7 3.91 12.80 -59.73
CA GLY A 7 4.48 13.28 -58.46
C GLY A 7 4.51 12.13 -57.44
N GLU A 8 5.69 11.60 -57.14
CA GLU A 8 5.94 10.76 -55.96
C GLU A 8 5.78 11.63 -54.70
N ASN A 9 4.68 11.39 -54.00
CA ASN A 9 4.52 11.83 -52.60
C ASN A 9 5.43 10.99 -51.70
N SER A 10 6.69 11.35 -51.61
CA SER A 10 7.54 10.91 -50.51
C SER A 10 7.07 11.62 -49.24
N ASN A 11 6.27 10.95 -48.41
CA ASN A 11 6.08 11.31 -47.03
C ASN A 11 7.42 11.18 -46.28
N VAL A 12 8.24 12.21 -46.39
CA VAL A 12 9.36 12.42 -45.48
C VAL A 12 8.73 12.76 -44.14
N VAL A 13 8.55 11.75 -43.31
CA VAL A 13 8.40 11.94 -41.87
C VAL A 13 9.71 12.60 -41.45
N LEU A 14 9.70 13.92 -41.33
CA LEU A 14 10.74 14.65 -40.64
C LEU A 14 10.77 14.09 -39.21
N GLN A 15 11.66 13.13 -38.96
CA GLN A 15 12.12 12.88 -37.62
C GLN A 15 12.66 14.21 -37.10
N GLU A 16 11.90 14.86 -36.21
CA GLU A 16 12.47 15.98 -35.48
C GLU A 16 13.80 15.51 -34.88
N PRO A 17 14.85 16.31 -34.97
CA PRO A 17 16.15 15.92 -34.46
C PRO A 17 15.97 15.57 -32.99
N GLU A 18 16.45 14.41 -32.60
CA GLU A 18 16.55 13.91 -31.22
C GLU A 18 17.46 14.81 -30.34
N ALA A 19 17.84 15.95 -30.89
CA ALA A 19 18.70 16.98 -30.37
C ALA A 19 17.92 17.80 -29.32
N LEU A 20 18.34 17.61 -28.05
CA LEU A 20 18.10 18.51 -26.92
C LEU A 20 16.83 18.29 -26.11
N LEU A 21 16.40 17.05 -25.90
CA LEU A 21 15.63 16.77 -24.68
C LEU A 21 16.57 17.00 -23.47
N PRO A 22 16.18 17.83 -22.49
CA PRO A 22 17.04 18.13 -21.35
C PRO A 22 17.47 16.86 -20.65
N GLU A 23 18.78 16.69 -20.42
CA GLU A 23 19.28 15.59 -19.61
C GLU A 23 18.97 15.84 -18.14
N ALA A 24 18.86 14.74 -17.35
CA ALA A 24 18.74 14.86 -15.92
C ALA A 24 19.97 15.58 -15.36
N SER A 25 19.77 16.69 -14.69
CA SER A 25 20.84 17.46 -14.07
C SER A 25 21.41 16.74 -12.85
N SER A 26 22.60 17.13 -12.39
CA SER A 26 23.13 16.64 -11.11
C SER A 26 22.16 16.92 -9.95
N TYR A 27 21.42 18.03 -10.02
CA TYR A 27 20.39 18.35 -9.03
C TYR A 27 19.20 17.36 -9.07
N SER A 28 18.82 16.85 -10.25
CA SER A 28 17.77 15.82 -10.37
C SER A 28 18.17 14.54 -9.64
N TRP A 29 19.43 14.10 -9.76
CA TRP A 29 19.95 12.94 -9.03
C TRP A 29 20.04 13.17 -7.52
N TYR A 30 20.41 14.39 -7.09
CA TYR A 30 20.37 14.79 -5.69
C TYR A 30 18.94 14.71 -5.13
N VAL A 31 17.94 15.23 -5.84
CA VAL A 31 16.53 15.13 -5.44
C VAL A 31 16.09 13.68 -5.37
N LEU A 32 16.46 12.84 -6.34
CA LEU A 32 16.16 11.41 -6.32
C LEU A 32 16.72 10.73 -5.07
N MET A 33 17.97 11.02 -4.70
CA MET A 33 18.58 10.48 -3.49
C MET A 33 17.80 10.88 -2.23
N VAL A 34 17.39 12.16 -2.12
CA VAL A 34 16.55 12.62 -1.00
C VAL A 34 15.21 11.87 -0.98
N LEU A 35 14.55 11.69 -2.13
CA LEU A 35 13.29 10.95 -2.23
C LEU A 35 13.45 9.47 -1.85
N VAL A 36 14.58 8.84 -2.18
CA VAL A 36 14.91 7.46 -1.74
C VAL A 36 15.03 7.39 -0.23
N ILE A 37 15.72 8.37 0.40
CA ILE A 37 15.83 8.45 1.87
C ILE A 37 14.45 8.61 2.51
N VAL A 38 13.60 9.49 1.96
CA VAL A 38 12.21 9.65 2.42
C VAL A 38 11.44 8.33 2.33
N TYR A 39 11.62 7.57 1.24
CA TYR A 39 10.92 6.30 1.06
C TYR A 39 11.45 5.19 1.97
N ILE A 40 12.75 5.19 2.26
CA ILE A 40 13.35 4.32 3.28
C ILE A 40 12.74 4.61 4.66
N LEU A 41 12.67 5.89 5.06
CA LEU A 41 12.05 6.29 6.34
C LEU A 41 10.57 5.86 6.40
N ASN A 42 9.81 6.05 5.32
CA ASN A 42 8.42 5.62 5.23
C ASN A 42 8.26 4.12 5.56
N PHE A 43 9.13 3.27 5.01
CA PHE A 43 9.07 1.83 5.29
C PHE A 43 9.68 1.43 6.63
N ILE A 44 10.61 2.20 7.17
CA ILE A 44 11.09 2.02 8.55
C ILE A 44 9.93 2.23 9.53
N ASP A 45 9.21 3.36 9.41
CA ASP A 45 8.08 3.71 10.28
C ASP A 45 6.94 2.68 10.23
N ARG A 46 6.73 2.08 9.05
CA ARG A 46 5.70 1.07 8.84
C ARG A 46 6.07 -0.29 9.44
N GLN A 47 7.31 -0.72 9.28
CA GLN A 47 7.75 -2.06 9.63
C GLN A 47 8.30 -2.20 11.06
N ILE A 48 8.70 -1.08 11.70
CA ILE A 48 9.28 -1.11 13.04
C ILE A 48 8.32 -1.71 14.08
N LEU A 49 7.00 -1.53 13.89
CA LEU A 49 5.99 -2.09 14.77
C LEU A 49 6.06 -3.63 14.85
N SER A 50 6.50 -4.31 13.78
CA SER A 50 6.62 -5.77 13.74
C SER A 50 7.67 -6.29 14.73
N ILE A 51 8.87 -5.72 14.73
CA ILE A 51 9.97 -6.17 15.63
C ILE A 51 9.73 -5.74 17.09
N LEU A 52 8.92 -4.69 17.30
CA LEU A 52 8.55 -4.19 18.63
C LEU A 52 7.26 -4.83 19.17
N ALA A 53 6.57 -5.66 18.37
CA ALA A 53 5.23 -6.14 18.70
C ALA A 53 5.14 -6.90 20.02
N VAL A 54 6.15 -7.71 20.33
CA VAL A 54 6.21 -8.50 21.56
C VAL A 54 6.35 -7.59 22.79
N ASP A 55 7.22 -6.59 22.71
CA ASP A 55 7.46 -5.64 23.81
C ASP A 55 6.22 -4.77 24.06
N ILE A 56 5.64 -4.20 23.00
CA ILE A 56 4.42 -3.37 23.08
C ILE A 56 3.25 -4.16 23.64
N LYS A 57 3.07 -5.41 23.17
CA LYS A 57 2.02 -6.31 23.68
C LYS A 57 2.19 -6.56 25.17
N ALA A 58 3.40 -6.83 25.63
CA ALA A 58 3.70 -7.11 27.02
C ALA A 58 3.49 -5.87 27.93
N ASP A 59 3.92 -4.70 27.48
CA ASP A 59 3.89 -3.45 28.25
C ASP A 59 2.47 -2.87 28.34
N LEU A 60 1.74 -2.82 27.21
CA LEU A 60 0.39 -2.27 27.15
C LEU A 60 -0.73 -3.29 27.44
N GLY A 61 -0.39 -4.57 27.69
CA GLY A 61 -1.36 -5.63 27.97
C GLY A 61 -2.30 -5.95 26.81
N LEU A 62 -1.79 -5.86 25.56
CA LEU A 62 -2.58 -6.06 24.34
C LEU A 62 -2.69 -7.54 23.96
N THR A 63 -3.72 -7.86 23.16
CA THR A 63 -3.88 -9.18 22.53
C THR A 63 -3.16 -9.22 21.16
N ASP A 64 -3.08 -10.40 20.54
CA ASP A 64 -2.54 -10.53 19.19
C ASP A 64 -3.48 -9.84 18.16
N ALA A 65 -4.79 -9.88 18.39
CA ALA A 65 -5.78 -9.16 17.58
C ALA A 65 -5.57 -7.64 17.63
N ASP A 66 -5.28 -7.07 18.81
CA ASP A 66 -4.99 -5.65 18.97
C ASP A 66 -3.71 -5.25 18.23
N MET A 67 -2.65 -6.06 18.33
CA MET A 67 -1.42 -5.84 17.58
C MET A 67 -1.64 -5.96 16.08
N GLY A 68 -2.44 -6.92 15.65
CA GLY A 68 -2.84 -7.06 14.25
C GLY A 68 -3.64 -5.88 13.73
N PHE A 69 -4.53 -5.29 14.54
CA PHE A 69 -5.24 -4.05 14.24
C PHE A 69 -4.28 -2.86 14.10
N LEU A 70 -3.35 -2.68 15.03
CA LEU A 70 -2.36 -1.59 15.01
C LEU A 70 -1.41 -1.69 13.80
N GLY A 71 -0.99 -2.89 13.42
CA GLY A 71 -0.16 -3.16 12.25
C GLY A 71 -0.93 -3.13 10.93
N GLY A 72 -2.26 -3.22 10.99
CA GLY A 72 -3.17 -3.31 9.85
C GLY A 72 -4.08 -2.11 9.70
N ALA A 73 -5.34 -2.26 10.11
CA ALA A 73 -6.42 -1.32 9.81
C ALA A 73 -6.23 0.09 10.40
N ALA A 74 -5.61 0.23 11.57
CA ALA A 74 -5.33 1.52 12.19
C ALA A 74 -4.53 2.46 11.27
N PHE A 75 -3.62 1.92 10.50
CA PHE A 75 -2.84 2.63 9.50
C PHE A 75 -3.52 2.58 8.12
N ALA A 76 -3.88 1.38 7.66
CA ALA A 76 -4.27 1.11 6.28
C ALA A 76 -5.49 1.90 5.81
N VAL A 77 -6.51 2.02 6.66
CA VAL A 77 -7.75 2.73 6.32
C VAL A 77 -7.46 4.21 6.07
N PHE A 78 -6.71 4.86 6.94
CA PHE A 78 -6.41 6.29 6.82
C PHE A 78 -5.43 6.56 5.66
N TYR A 79 -4.42 5.73 5.46
CA TYR A 79 -3.54 5.78 4.29
C TYR A 79 -4.34 5.68 2.98
N ALA A 80 -5.24 4.72 2.88
CA ALA A 80 -6.05 4.50 1.68
C ALA A 80 -7.01 5.66 1.41
N LEU A 81 -7.71 6.14 2.44
CA LEU A 81 -8.71 7.19 2.30
C LEU A 81 -8.10 8.54 1.91
N PHE A 82 -7.00 8.92 2.56
CA PHE A 82 -6.33 10.18 2.29
C PHE A 82 -5.48 10.14 1.03
N GLY A 83 -5.11 8.95 0.53
CA GLY A 83 -4.33 8.79 -0.69
C GLY A 83 -4.95 9.44 -1.92
N ILE A 84 -6.29 9.38 -2.07
CA ILE A 84 -6.98 9.99 -3.22
C ILE A 84 -6.97 11.53 -3.15
N PRO A 85 -7.46 12.19 -2.09
CA PRO A 85 -7.49 13.65 -2.04
C PRO A 85 -6.09 14.26 -1.96
N LEU A 86 -5.14 13.62 -1.28
CA LEU A 86 -3.76 14.08 -1.22
C LEU A 86 -3.02 13.89 -2.55
N GLY A 87 -3.32 12.82 -3.30
CA GLY A 87 -2.83 12.65 -4.66
C GLY A 87 -3.28 13.78 -5.57
N ARG A 88 -4.57 14.17 -5.52
CA ARG A 88 -5.07 15.34 -6.28
C ARG A 88 -4.49 16.66 -5.78
N LEU A 89 -4.25 16.80 -4.48
CA LEU A 89 -3.55 17.97 -3.95
C LEU A 89 -2.11 18.03 -4.48
N ALA A 90 -1.42 16.88 -4.59
CA ALA A 90 -0.13 16.77 -5.24
C ALA A 90 -0.15 17.24 -6.70
N ASP A 91 -1.25 17.01 -7.42
CA ASP A 91 -1.42 17.50 -8.80
C ASP A 91 -1.71 19.01 -8.89
N ASN A 92 -2.24 19.62 -7.85
CA ASN A 92 -2.75 21.00 -7.88
C ASN A 92 -1.94 21.99 -7.05
N TRP A 93 -1.05 21.52 -6.18
CA TRP A 93 -0.26 22.35 -5.27
C TRP A 93 1.24 21.98 -5.30
N SER A 94 2.08 22.70 -4.55
CA SER A 94 3.51 22.40 -4.44
C SER A 94 3.74 21.02 -3.84
N ARG A 95 4.38 20.15 -4.62
CA ARG A 95 4.69 18.76 -4.23
C ARG A 95 5.75 18.71 -3.15
N VAL A 96 6.73 19.58 -3.22
CA VAL A 96 7.80 19.71 -2.22
C VAL A 96 7.21 20.08 -0.86
N LYS A 97 6.33 21.10 -0.81
CA LYS A 97 5.68 21.50 0.45
C LYS A 97 4.75 20.40 0.98
N LEU A 98 3.97 19.76 0.09
CA LEU A 98 3.07 18.68 0.48
C LEU A 98 3.84 17.48 1.06
N LEU A 99 4.93 17.07 0.40
CA LEU A 99 5.78 15.99 0.88
C LEU A 99 6.44 16.33 2.22
N SER A 100 6.98 17.55 2.35
CA SER A 100 7.59 18.00 3.59
C SER A 100 6.61 18.01 4.77
N ILE A 101 5.39 18.54 4.58
CA ILE A 101 4.35 18.57 5.62
C ILE A 101 3.89 17.15 5.96
N GLY A 102 3.67 16.29 4.94
CA GLY A 102 3.31 14.91 5.15
C GLY A 102 4.38 14.14 5.93
N LEU A 103 5.66 14.30 5.54
CA LEU A 103 6.81 13.70 6.22
C LEU A 103 6.92 14.19 7.67
N ALA A 104 6.78 15.49 7.91
CA ALA A 104 6.78 16.03 9.28
C ALA A 104 5.64 15.43 10.10
N LEU A 105 4.42 15.37 9.54
CA LEU A 105 3.25 14.81 10.22
C LEU A 105 3.49 13.35 10.62
N TRP A 106 3.84 12.47 9.67
CA TRP A 106 4.01 11.06 10.01
C TRP A 106 5.19 10.82 10.95
N SER A 107 6.28 11.57 10.82
CA SER A 107 7.45 11.43 11.70
C SER A 107 7.16 11.91 13.12
N ILE A 108 6.40 12.99 13.29
CA ILE A 108 5.91 13.44 14.60
C ILE A 108 4.99 12.36 15.20
N MET A 109 4.06 11.79 14.42
CA MET A 109 3.17 10.73 14.90
C MET A 109 3.94 9.45 15.25
N THR A 110 5.00 9.11 14.50
CA THR A 110 5.90 8.01 14.86
C THR A 110 6.60 8.30 16.19
N ALA A 111 7.17 9.49 16.38
CA ALA A 111 7.78 9.88 17.66
C ALA A 111 6.76 9.86 18.81
N LEU A 112 5.52 10.33 18.59
CA LEU A 112 4.43 10.29 19.57
C LEU A 112 3.98 8.86 19.89
N SER A 113 4.11 7.90 18.96
CA SER A 113 3.92 6.48 19.26
C SER A 113 4.82 5.99 20.40
N GLY A 114 6.03 6.57 20.51
CA GLY A 114 6.97 6.30 21.62
C GLY A 114 6.58 6.94 22.96
N PHE A 115 5.46 7.59 23.07
CA PHE A 115 4.91 8.11 24.34
C PHE A 115 3.53 7.53 24.64
N ALA A 116 3.05 6.59 23.83
CA ALA A 116 1.75 5.97 24.01
C ALA A 116 1.72 5.09 25.27
N ARG A 117 0.70 5.26 26.09
CA ARG A 117 0.49 4.55 27.37
C ARG A 117 -0.64 3.51 27.29
N ASN A 118 -1.35 3.50 26.19
CA ASN A 118 -2.48 2.60 25.95
C ASN A 118 -2.73 2.42 24.45
N GLN A 119 -3.57 1.45 24.12
CA GLN A 119 -3.94 1.13 22.73
C GLN A 119 -4.51 2.34 21.97
N ALA A 120 -5.35 3.16 22.62
CA ALA A 120 -6.03 4.29 21.94
C ALA A 120 -5.03 5.36 21.49
N GLU A 121 -4.07 5.72 22.33
CA GLU A 121 -3.01 6.69 21.99
C GLU A 121 -2.15 6.18 20.84
N LEU A 122 -1.74 4.90 20.89
CA LEU A 122 -0.97 4.29 19.81
C LEU A 122 -1.80 4.19 18.52
N THR A 123 -3.10 3.91 18.61
CA THR A 123 -4.02 3.90 17.46
C THR A 123 -4.09 5.27 16.79
N ILE A 124 -4.28 6.35 17.57
CA ILE A 124 -4.33 7.72 17.03
C ILE A 124 -3.02 8.08 16.33
N ALA A 125 -1.89 7.72 16.94
CA ALA A 125 -0.59 7.94 16.33
C ALA A 125 -0.45 7.16 14.99
N ARG A 126 -0.86 5.89 14.94
CA ARG A 126 -0.85 5.07 13.71
C ARG A 126 -1.78 5.62 12.62
N MET A 127 -2.95 6.16 12.98
CA MET A 127 -3.84 6.87 12.05
C MET A 127 -3.15 8.09 11.45
N GLY A 128 -2.48 8.90 12.29
CA GLY A 128 -1.72 10.07 11.86
C GLY A 128 -0.55 9.73 10.94
N VAL A 129 0.17 8.63 11.22
CA VAL A 129 1.19 8.09 10.32
C VAL A 129 0.57 7.75 8.96
N GLY A 130 -0.57 7.05 8.92
CA GLY A 130 -1.27 6.70 7.68
C GLY A 130 -1.66 7.92 6.84
N VAL A 131 -2.18 8.97 7.47
CA VAL A 131 -2.52 10.23 6.77
C VAL A 131 -1.28 10.90 6.19
N GLY A 132 -0.21 11.03 6.97
CA GLY A 132 1.03 11.66 6.53
C GLY A 132 1.70 10.91 5.37
N GLU A 133 1.84 9.60 5.50
CA GLU A 133 2.45 8.73 4.48
C GLU A 133 1.67 8.70 3.15
N ALA A 134 0.38 8.96 3.17
CA ALA A 134 -0.43 9.03 1.96
C ALA A 134 0.03 10.13 0.97
N THR A 135 0.82 11.10 1.42
CA THR A 135 1.43 12.14 0.56
C THR A 135 2.64 11.63 -0.24
N ALA A 136 3.36 10.61 0.26
CA ALA A 136 4.71 10.28 -0.18
C ALA A 136 4.76 9.80 -1.64
N SER A 137 4.04 8.74 -2.00
CA SER A 137 4.10 8.15 -3.34
C SER A 137 3.58 9.08 -4.45
N PRO A 138 2.41 9.75 -4.30
CA PRO A 138 1.91 10.66 -5.35
C PRO A 138 2.88 11.81 -5.63
N THR A 139 3.43 12.43 -4.57
CA THR A 139 4.36 13.55 -4.70
C THR A 139 5.68 13.11 -5.32
N ALA A 140 6.24 11.98 -4.85
CA ALA A 140 7.53 11.49 -5.34
C ALA A 140 7.46 11.08 -6.82
N TYR A 141 6.43 10.34 -7.24
CA TYR A 141 6.26 9.97 -8.65
C TYR A 141 6.10 11.18 -9.55
N SER A 142 5.33 12.18 -9.13
CA SER A 142 5.16 13.42 -9.86
C SER A 142 6.46 14.25 -9.94
N LEU A 143 7.22 14.37 -8.84
CA LEU A 143 8.52 15.04 -8.83
C LEU A 143 9.53 14.35 -9.74
N ILE A 144 9.66 13.02 -9.66
CA ILE A 144 10.56 12.24 -10.52
C ILE A 144 10.21 12.43 -11.99
N SER A 145 8.91 12.47 -12.33
CA SER A 145 8.46 12.68 -13.71
C SER A 145 8.90 14.02 -14.28
N ASP A 146 8.99 15.07 -13.45
CA ASP A 146 9.38 16.40 -13.87
C ASP A 146 10.89 16.69 -13.73
N TYR A 147 11.63 15.87 -12.97
CA TYR A 147 13.08 15.96 -12.88
C TYR A 147 13.84 15.09 -13.89
N PHE A 148 13.18 14.04 -14.43
CA PHE A 148 13.82 13.08 -15.32
C PHE A 148 13.13 12.98 -16.68
N PRO A 149 13.90 13.00 -17.79
CA PRO A 149 13.37 12.79 -19.12
C PRO A 149 12.82 11.37 -19.28
N LYS A 150 11.88 11.17 -20.21
CA LYS A 150 11.20 9.87 -20.44
C LYS A 150 12.15 8.67 -20.52
N ARG A 151 13.32 8.84 -21.16
CA ARG A 151 14.34 7.78 -21.32
C ARG A 151 14.97 7.32 -19.99
N GLN A 152 15.03 8.18 -18.96
CA GLN A 152 15.65 7.89 -17.66
C GLN A 152 14.61 7.71 -16.52
N ARG A 153 13.34 8.05 -16.79
CA ARG A 153 12.26 8.03 -15.77
C ARG A 153 12.04 6.65 -15.16
N ALA A 154 12.07 5.58 -15.98
CA ALA A 154 11.92 4.21 -15.49
C ALA A 154 13.05 3.83 -14.54
N THR A 155 14.30 4.19 -14.86
CA THR A 155 15.47 3.95 -13.98
C THR A 155 15.34 4.73 -12.67
N ALA A 156 14.97 6.01 -12.73
CA ALA A 156 14.77 6.82 -11.52
C ALA A 156 13.67 6.27 -10.62
N LEU A 157 12.54 5.82 -11.19
CA LEU A 157 11.45 5.19 -10.45
C LEU A 157 11.87 3.84 -9.83
N ALA A 158 12.69 3.05 -10.54
CA ALA A 158 13.24 1.81 -10.00
C ALA A 158 14.17 2.06 -8.80
N ILE A 159 15.06 3.06 -8.92
CA ILE A 159 15.94 3.48 -7.81
C ILE A 159 15.09 3.96 -6.63
N TYR A 160 14.09 4.81 -6.84
CA TYR A 160 13.16 5.23 -5.80
C TYR A 160 12.47 4.04 -5.12
N SER A 161 11.96 3.09 -5.92
CA SER A 161 11.24 1.93 -5.40
C SER A 161 12.12 0.96 -4.60
N SER A 162 13.45 0.98 -4.80
CA SER A 162 14.38 0.18 -3.97
C SER A 162 14.33 0.56 -2.49
N GLY A 163 13.97 1.81 -2.19
CA GLY A 163 13.79 2.31 -0.83
C GLY A 163 12.79 1.51 0.00
N LEU A 164 11.75 0.92 -0.64
CA LEU A 164 10.79 0.03 0.01
C LEU A 164 11.48 -1.18 0.68
N TYR A 165 12.29 -1.88 -0.07
CA TYR A 165 12.95 -3.11 0.40
C TYR A 165 14.08 -2.80 1.38
N ILE A 166 14.86 -1.74 1.12
CA ILE A 166 15.92 -1.27 2.01
C ILE A 166 15.30 -0.84 3.35
N GLY A 167 14.24 -0.01 3.31
CA GLY A 167 13.56 0.47 4.51
C GLY A 167 12.96 -0.65 5.35
N GLY A 168 12.30 -1.63 4.70
CA GLY A 168 11.75 -2.80 5.39
C GLY A 168 12.81 -3.62 6.13
N GLY A 169 13.96 -3.88 5.50
CA GLY A 169 15.07 -4.61 6.13
C GLY A 169 15.76 -3.81 7.23
N VAL A 170 16.08 -2.55 6.96
CA VAL A 170 16.73 -1.64 7.92
C VAL A 170 15.86 -1.42 9.15
N SER A 171 14.53 -1.41 9.00
CA SER A 171 13.59 -1.23 10.10
C SER A 171 13.73 -2.27 11.21
N LEU A 172 13.77 -3.56 10.83
CA LEU A 172 13.95 -4.66 11.79
C LEU A 172 15.30 -4.55 12.51
N PHE A 173 16.34 -4.18 11.76
CA PHE A 173 17.68 -4.02 12.33
C PHE A 173 17.74 -2.85 13.32
N LEU A 174 17.25 -1.67 12.95
CA LEU A 174 17.23 -0.49 13.82
C LEU A 174 16.37 -0.72 15.06
N GLY A 175 15.17 -1.30 14.90
CA GLY A 175 14.28 -1.60 16.01
C GLY A 175 14.94 -2.52 17.04
N ALA A 176 15.53 -3.64 16.59
CA ALA A 176 16.23 -4.57 17.46
C ALA A 176 17.44 -3.94 18.16
N LEU A 177 18.26 -3.18 17.40
CA LEU A 177 19.45 -2.51 17.93
C LEU A 177 19.11 -1.49 19.01
N ILE A 178 18.10 -0.65 18.77
CA ILE A 178 17.71 0.41 19.71
C ILE A 178 17.14 -0.20 20.98
N VAL A 179 16.20 -1.16 20.86
CA VAL A 179 15.62 -1.84 22.03
C VAL A 179 16.73 -2.45 22.89
N GLN A 180 17.59 -3.25 22.28
CA GLN A 180 18.66 -3.90 23.04
C GLN A 180 19.64 -2.91 23.69
N SER A 181 20.05 -1.88 22.96
CA SER A 181 20.99 -0.88 23.49
C SER A 181 20.36 -0.06 24.62
N TRP A 182 19.05 0.24 24.49
CA TRP A 182 18.33 0.99 25.51
C TRP A 182 18.14 0.15 26.77
N ASP A 183 17.65 -1.08 26.65
CA ASP A 183 17.36 -1.94 27.79
C ASP A 183 18.66 -2.37 28.51
N ALA A 184 19.77 -2.49 27.78
CA ALA A 184 21.09 -2.72 28.39
C ALA A 184 21.60 -1.50 29.16
N ALA A 185 21.34 -0.27 28.64
CA ALA A 185 21.74 0.97 29.31
C ALA A 185 20.82 1.34 30.50
N TYR A 186 19.55 0.96 30.41
CA TYR A 186 18.50 1.32 31.37
C TYR A 186 17.63 0.12 31.78
N PRO A 187 18.17 -0.87 32.50
CA PRO A 187 17.45 -2.10 32.87
C PRO A 187 16.20 -1.88 33.74
N GLN A 188 16.09 -0.72 34.40
CA GLN A 188 14.96 -0.35 35.27
C GLN A 188 14.08 0.75 34.67
N GLY A 189 14.20 1.00 33.38
CA GLY A 189 13.56 2.11 32.68
C GLY A 189 14.46 3.31 32.51
N GLY A 190 14.41 3.94 31.33
CA GLY A 190 15.24 5.09 30.96
C GLY A 190 14.66 6.43 31.39
N PRO A 191 15.25 7.55 30.90
CA PRO A 191 14.73 8.89 31.08
C PRO A 191 13.25 8.96 30.68
N LEU A 192 12.44 9.72 31.44
CA LEU A 192 11.00 9.84 31.27
C LEU A 192 10.20 8.52 31.49
N GLY A 193 10.81 7.49 32.06
CA GLY A 193 10.20 6.15 32.21
C GLY A 193 10.10 5.36 30.93
N LEU A 194 10.82 5.74 29.87
CA LEU A 194 10.76 5.06 28.58
C LEU A 194 11.49 3.72 28.63
N VAL A 195 10.90 2.68 28.08
CA VAL A 195 11.51 1.38 27.80
C VAL A 195 11.93 1.27 26.34
N GLY A 196 12.60 0.19 25.93
CA GLY A 196 13.24 0.07 24.63
C GLY A 196 12.35 0.35 23.42
N TRP A 197 11.10 -0.14 23.41
CA TRP A 197 10.20 0.11 22.28
C TRP A 197 9.77 1.58 22.14
N HIS A 198 9.59 2.31 23.27
CA HIS A 198 9.33 3.74 23.27
C HIS A 198 10.51 4.50 22.63
N ALA A 199 11.75 4.17 23.10
CA ALA A 199 12.96 4.77 22.57
C ALA A 199 13.13 4.50 21.06
N ALA A 200 12.76 3.31 20.58
CA ALA A 200 12.83 2.96 19.18
C ALA A 200 11.94 3.87 18.30
N PHE A 201 10.69 4.11 18.69
CA PHE A 201 9.80 5.03 17.96
C PHE A 201 10.31 6.48 17.98
N VAL A 202 10.80 6.97 19.13
CA VAL A 202 11.35 8.33 19.25
C VAL A 202 12.61 8.46 18.38
N ALA A 203 13.51 7.47 18.41
CA ALA A 203 14.77 7.48 17.67
C ALA A 203 14.57 7.41 16.15
N VAL A 204 13.46 6.84 15.68
CA VAL A 204 13.11 6.79 14.25
C VAL A 204 12.32 8.03 13.84
N GLY A 205 11.40 8.52 14.67
CA GLY A 205 10.55 9.66 14.33
C GLY A 205 11.31 11.00 14.28
N ILE A 206 12.22 11.26 15.23
CA ILE A 206 12.94 12.55 15.28
C ILE A 206 13.78 12.79 14.01
N PRO A 207 14.62 11.86 13.51
CA PRO A 207 15.35 12.05 12.26
C PRO A 207 14.44 12.33 11.06
N GLY A 208 13.24 11.75 11.03
CA GLY A 208 12.27 12.01 9.98
C GLY A 208 11.81 13.47 9.94
N VAL A 209 11.64 14.13 11.09
CA VAL A 209 11.34 15.56 11.16
C VAL A 209 12.50 16.40 10.58
N LEU A 210 13.74 16.03 10.86
CA LEU A 210 14.91 16.71 10.27
C LEU A 210 14.96 16.54 8.75
N VAL A 211 14.65 15.35 8.26
CA VAL A 211 14.54 15.09 6.81
C VAL A 211 13.37 15.86 6.19
N ALA A 212 12.27 16.08 6.92
CA ALA A 212 11.17 16.92 6.45
C ALA A 212 11.61 18.38 6.24
N LEU A 213 12.40 18.93 7.16
CA LEU A 213 13.01 20.26 7.00
C LEU A 213 13.97 20.28 5.81
N TRP A 214 14.74 19.22 5.60
CA TRP A 214 15.62 19.09 4.44
C TRP A 214 14.81 19.04 3.13
N VAL A 215 13.74 18.25 3.05
CA VAL A 215 12.82 18.21 1.89
C VAL A 215 12.24 19.59 1.59
N ALA A 216 11.89 20.37 2.61
CA ALA A 216 11.36 21.73 2.42
C ALA A 216 12.31 22.67 1.67
N THR A 217 13.62 22.39 1.66
CA THR A 217 14.64 23.17 0.94
C THR A 217 14.78 22.81 -0.54
N LEU A 218 14.14 21.72 -0.98
CA LEU A 218 14.18 21.31 -2.39
C LEU A 218 13.45 22.33 -3.28
N ARG A 219 13.91 22.44 -4.52
CA ARG A 219 13.26 23.29 -5.52
C ARG A 219 12.04 22.57 -6.10
N GLU A 220 10.94 23.28 -6.24
CA GLU A 220 9.75 22.76 -6.94
C GLU A 220 9.98 22.84 -8.45
N PRO A 221 9.95 21.72 -9.20
CA PRO A 221 10.13 21.76 -10.65
C PRO A 221 8.85 22.28 -11.33
N VAL A 222 9.02 22.88 -12.51
CA VAL A 222 7.89 23.28 -13.35
C VAL A 222 7.16 22.03 -13.85
N ARG A 223 5.83 21.99 -13.64
CA ARG A 223 5.01 20.83 -14.03
C ARG A 223 5.02 20.62 -15.53
N GLY A 224 5.31 19.39 -15.94
CA GLY A 224 5.31 18.97 -17.32
C GLY A 224 6.49 19.52 -18.14
N ALA A 225 7.48 20.16 -17.51
CA ALA A 225 8.63 20.73 -18.21
C ALA A 225 9.40 19.67 -19.02
N MET A 226 9.57 18.47 -18.49
CA MET A 226 10.25 17.36 -19.17
C MET A 226 9.42 16.72 -20.30
N ASP A 227 8.13 17.01 -20.35
CA ASP A 227 7.21 16.52 -21.39
C ASP A 227 6.79 17.64 -22.37
N ALA A 228 7.36 18.84 -22.26
CA ALA A 228 6.98 20.05 -22.99
C ALA A 228 5.49 20.45 -22.86
N LEU A 229 4.86 20.02 -21.76
CA LEU A 229 3.45 20.24 -21.42
C LEU A 229 3.34 21.01 -20.10
N VAL A 230 3.61 22.32 -20.14
CA VAL A 230 3.51 23.14 -18.92
C VAL A 230 2.05 23.25 -18.48
N THR A 231 1.77 22.75 -17.28
CA THR A 231 0.43 22.81 -16.67
C THR A 231 0.35 24.01 -15.74
N PRO A 232 -0.61 24.93 -15.91
CA PRO A 232 -0.78 26.08 -15.02
C PRO A 232 -1.19 25.63 -13.61
N ALA A 233 -0.81 26.45 -12.61
CA ALA A 233 -1.19 26.20 -11.23
C ALA A 233 -2.70 26.31 -11.05
N HIS A 234 -3.29 25.41 -10.24
CA HIS A 234 -4.73 25.46 -9.94
C HIS A 234 -5.03 26.69 -9.06
N PRO A 235 -6.08 27.50 -9.40
CA PRO A 235 -6.35 28.75 -8.69
C PRO A 235 -6.78 28.57 -7.22
N ALA A 236 -7.37 27.41 -6.87
CA ALA A 236 -7.88 27.12 -5.53
C ALA A 236 -7.63 25.64 -5.11
N PRO A 237 -6.35 25.22 -4.89
CA PRO A 237 -6.01 23.83 -4.67
C PRO A 237 -6.61 23.26 -3.38
N PHE A 238 -6.67 24.03 -2.31
CA PHE A 238 -7.26 23.57 -1.04
C PHE A 238 -8.77 23.45 -1.08
N ARG A 239 -9.46 24.27 -1.89
CA ARG A 239 -10.91 24.11 -2.11
C ARG A 239 -11.20 22.84 -2.89
N ALA A 240 -10.39 22.52 -3.88
CA ALA A 240 -10.46 21.25 -4.61
C ALA A 240 -10.22 20.07 -3.66
N PHE A 241 -9.18 20.13 -2.84
CA PHE A 241 -8.88 19.12 -1.83
C PHE A 241 -10.04 18.94 -0.83
N ALA A 242 -10.61 20.03 -0.28
CA ALA A 242 -11.74 19.96 0.65
C ALA A 242 -12.97 19.32 0.00
N ASN A 243 -13.22 19.63 -1.27
CA ASN A 243 -14.31 19.01 -2.03
C ASN A 243 -14.07 17.50 -2.24
N ASP A 244 -12.84 17.08 -2.53
CA ASP A 244 -12.52 15.66 -2.68
C ASP A 244 -12.62 14.91 -1.34
N LEU A 245 -12.12 15.52 -0.26
CA LEU A 245 -12.24 14.97 1.08
C LEU A 245 -13.70 14.80 1.49
N SER A 246 -14.56 15.78 1.16
CA SER A 246 -16.00 15.70 1.46
C SER A 246 -16.73 14.58 0.72
N MET A 247 -16.18 14.07 -0.37
CA MET A 247 -16.75 12.92 -1.11
C MET A 247 -16.42 11.57 -0.46
N ILE A 248 -15.44 11.54 0.43
CA ILE A 248 -14.88 10.33 1.02
C ILE A 248 -15.22 10.24 2.51
N VAL A 249 -15.14 11.37 3.25
CA VAL A 249 -15.28 11.39 4.70
C VAL A 249 -16.73 11.62 5.14
N PRO A 250 -17.34 10.68 5.88
CA PRO A 250 -18.62 10.92 6.54
C PRO A 250 -18.49 12.03 7.62
N PRO A 251 -19.54 12.85 7.84
CA PRO A 251 -20.88 12.82 7.25
C PRO A 251 -21.00 13.61 5.93
N PHE A 252 -19.92 14.24 5.46
CA PHE A 252 -19.96 15.11 4.26
C PHE A 252 -20.39 14.35 2.99
N THR A 253 -20.11 13.03 2.94
CA THR A 253 -20.57 12.14 1.87
C THR A 253 -22.09 12.11 1.72
N LEU A 254 -22.83 12.21 2.84
CA LEU A 254 -24.30 12.29 2.83
C LEU A 254 -24.79 13.60 2.23
N TRP A 255 -24.08 14.72 2.48
CA TRP A 255 -24.39 15.98 1.86
C TRP A 255 -24.24 15.93 0.34
N GLY A 256 -23.14 15.34 -0.15
CA GLY A 256 -22.95 15.10 -1.58
C GLY A 256 -24.00 14.17 -2.19
N ALA A 257 -24.46 13.17 -1.46
CA ALA A 257 -25.54 12.29 -1.88
C ALA A 257 -26.87 13.02 -1.93
N PHE A 258 -27.18 13.87 -0.93
CA PHE A 258 -28.38 14.71 -0.88
C PHE A 258 -28.46 15.65 -2.10
N GLN A 259 -27.35 16.29 -2.48
CA GLN A 259 -27.29 17.15 -3.65
C GLN A 259 -27.56 16.41 -4.98
N ARG A 260 -27.27 15.10 -5.04
CA ARG A 260 -27.53 14.25 -6.20
C ARG A 260 -28.96 13.74 -6.28
N GLY A 261 -29.77 13.99 -5.26
CA GLY A 261 -31.21 13.67 -5.22
C GLY A 261 -31.58 12.58 -4.20
N PRO A 262 -32.87 12.38 -3.95
CA PRO A 262 -33.35 11.50 -2.88
C PRO A 262 -33.00 10.04 -3.06
N ALA A 263 -32.96 9.53 -4.30
CA ALA A 263 -32.53 8.16 -4.56
C ALA A 263 -31.04 7.92 -4.21
N ALA A 264 -30.17 8.87 -4.53
CA ALA A 264 -28.75 8.79 -4.18
C ALA A 264 -28.53 8.84 -2.66
N LEU A 265 -29.27 9.69 -1.96
CA LEU A 265 -29.26 9.75 -0.50
C LEU A 265 -29.75 8.43 0.11
N ALA A 266 -30.90 7.91 -0.34
CA ALA A 266 -31.46 6.66 0.16
C ALA A 266 -30.47 5.48 0.00
N ILE A 267 -29.84 5.35 -1.17
CA ILE A 267 -28.82 4.31 -1.42
C ILE A 267 -27.62 4.49 -0.48
N ASN A 268 -27.12 5.72 -0.28
CA ASN A 268 -26.01 5.97 0.63
C ASN A 268 -26.34 5.63 2.08
N VAL A 269 -27.53 6.05 2.56
CA VAL A 269 -27.99 5.73 3.91
C VAL A 269 -28.18 4.22 4.09
N ALA A 270 -28.84 3.54 3.14
CA ALA A 270 -29.07 2.11 3.20
C ALA A 270 -27.75 1.32 3.21
N THR A 271 -26.80 1.70 2.35
CA THR A 271 -25.47 1.04 2.32
C THR A 271 -24.68 1.33 3.59
N GLY A 272 -24.71 2.56 4.10
CA GLY A 272 -24.08 2.92 5.37
C GLY A 272 -24.66 2.12 6.53
N ALA A 273 -25.99 1.99 6.58
CA ALA A 273 -26.67 1.17 7.60
C ALA A 273 -26.32 -0.32 7.48
N ALA A 274 -26.24 -0.87 6.26
CA ALA A 274 -25.84 -2.26 6.05
C ALA A 274 -24.39 -2.52 6.48
N ILE A 275 -23.46 -1.61 6.16
CA ILE A 275 -22.05 -1.70 6.60
C ILE A 275 -21.96 -1.58 8.12
N ALA A 276 -22.70 -0.65 8.74
CA ALA A 276 -22.73 -0.47 10.19
C ALA A 276 -23.31 -1.71 10.90
N ALA A 277 -24.38 -2.30 10.37
CA ALA A 277 -24.97 -3.52 10.90
C ALA A 277 -23.99 -4.71 10.79
N PHE A 278 -23.29 -4.84 9.64
CA PHE A 278 -22.26 -5.85 9.48
C PHE A 278 -21.09 -5.64 10.46
N ALA A 279 -20.59 -4.40 10.58
CA ALA A 279 -19.53 -4.08 11.54
C ALA A 279 -19.95 -4.38 12.98
N TYR A 280 -21.18 -4.00 13.36
CA TYR A 280 -21.74 -4.32 14.68
C TYR A 280 -21.82 -5.84 14.92
N TRP A 281 -22.30 -6.59 13.93
CA TRP A 281 -22.33 -8.06 14.04
C TRP A 281 -20.94 -8.65 14.23
N MET A 282 -19.96 -8.16 13.48
CA MET A 282 -18.56 -8.60 13.62
C MET A 282 -17.94 -8.20 14.96
N ILE A 283 -18.31 -7.03 15.50
CA ILE A 283 -17.90 -6.62 16.86
C ILE A 283 -18.44 -7.61 17.90
N GLN A 284 -19.72 -8.02 17.79
CA GLN A 284 -20.30 -9.01 18.71
C GLN A 284 -19.60 -10.37 18.58
N LEU A 285 -19.16 -10.74 17.38
CA LEU A 285 -18.50 -12.02 17.12
C LEU A 285 -17.04 -12.05 17.59
N THR A 286 -16.30 -10.94 17.40
CA THR A 286 -14.84 -10.89 17.61
C THR A 286 -14.40 -10.11 18.84
N GLY A 287 -15.29 -9.31 19.43
CA GLY A 287 -14.96 -8.41 20.54
C GLY A 287 -14.14 -7.18 20.15
N ASN A 288 -13.72 -7.02 18.89
CA ASN A 288 -12.79 -5.98 18.47
C ASN A 288 -13.49 -4.77 17.83
N LEU A 289 -13.91 -3.82 18.66
CA LEU A 289 -14.55 -2.57 18.24
C LEU A 289 -13.66 -1.71 17.34
N PRO A 290 -12.35 -1.46 17.63
CA PRO A 290 -11.52 -0.60 16.81
C PRO A 290 -11.35 -1.13 15.38
N GLN A 291 -11.10 -2.42 15.20
CA GLN A 291 -10.92 -3.05 13.88
C GLN A 291 -12.15 -2.85 12.99
N TRP A 292 -13.32 -3.24 13.48
CA TRP A 292 -14.53 -3.24 12.66
C TRP A 292 -15.11 -1.85 12.43
N SER A 293 -14.88 -0.92 13.38
CA SER A 293 -15.20 0.49 13.17
C SER A 293 -14.34 1.12 12.09
N ALA A 294 -13.02 0.90 12.12
CA ALA A 294 -12.11 1.41 11.11
C ALA A 294 -12.41 0.82 9.71
N VAL A 295 -12.59 -0.50 9.63
CA VAL A 295 -12.93 -1.20 8.38
C VAL A 295 -14.28 -0.74 7.86
N GLY A 296 -15.32 -0.65 8.68
CA GLY A 296 -16.63 -0.14 8.28
C GLY A 296 -16.56 1.27 7.72
N PHE A 297 -15.81 2.16 8.38
CA PHE A 297 -15.55 3.51 7.89
C PHE A 297 -14.86 3.49 6.51
N GLY A 298 -13.81 2.66 6.35
CA GLY A 298 -13.07 2.52 5.10
C GLY A 298 -13.94 2.02 3.94
N TYR A 299 -14.73 0.98 4.15
CA TYR A 299 -15.60 0.44 3.11
C TYR A 299 -16.74 1.39 2.73
N TYR A 300 -17.32 2.11 3.71
CA TYR A 300 -18.30 3.13 3.40
C TYR A 300 -17.72 4.28 2.57
N ALA A 301 -16.50 4.71 2.88
CA ALA A 301 -15.81 5.74 2.14
C ALA A 301 -15.52 5.32 0.68
N VAL A 302 -15.08 4.07 0.45
CA VAL A 302 -14.90 3.51 -0.90
C VAL A 302 -16.22 3.48 -1.66
N PHE A 303 -17.30 3.03 -1.04
CA PHE A 303 -18.62 3.03 -1.63
C PHE A 303 -19.07 4.46 -2.01
N SER A 304 -18.88 5.43 -1.13
CA SER A 304 -19.23 6.83 -1.38
C SER A 304 -18.42 7.43 -2.53
N TRP A 305 -17.11 7.14 -2.58
CA TRP A 305 -16.24 7.52 -3.69
C TRP A 305 -16.71 6.90 -5.01
N ALA A 306 -16.98 5.59 -5.04
CA ALA A 306 -17.49 4.89 -6.22
C ALA A 306 -18.84 5.44 -6.69
N SER A 307 -19.77 5.72 -5.76
CA SER A 307 -21.07 6.34 -6.03
C SER A 307 -20.92 7.75 -6.64
N THR A 308 -19.94 8.53 -6.16
CA THR A 308 -19.64 9.85 -6.71
C THR A 308 -18.98 9.76 -8.09
N LEU A 309 -18.07 8.81 -8.28
CA LEU A 309 -17.44 8.53 -9.57
C LEU A 309 -18.49 8.14 -10.62
N ARG A 310 -19.46 7.29 -10.24
CA ARG A 310 -20.58 6.92 -11.12
C ARG A 310 -21.36 8.13 -11.64
N ALA A 311 -21.53 9.16 -10.80
CA ALA A 311 -22.26 10.37 -11.18
C ALA A 311 -21.42 11.34 -12.01
N LYS A 312 -20.10 11.45 -11.74
CA LYS A 312 -19.21 12.42 -12.39
C LYS A 312 -18.53 11.89 -13.65
N ASP A 313 -18.15 10.62 -13.66
CA ASP A 313 -17.47 9.94 -14.77
C ASP A 313 -18.01 8.50 -14.89
N PRO A 314 -19.20 8.33 -15.52
CA PRO A 314 -19.83 7.02 -15.67
C PRO A 314 -18.96 6.01 -16.43
N ALA A 315 -18.17 6.48 -17.41
CA ALA A 315 -17.30 5.63 -18.21
C ALA A 315 -16.17 5.01 -17.36
N THR A 316 -15.48 5.83 -16.57
CA THR A 316 -14.47 5.33 -15.62
C THR A 316 -15.08 4.42 -14.56
N PHE A 317 -16.25 4.76 -14.02
CA PHE A 317 -16.97 3.89 -13.09
C PHE A 317 -17.28 2.53 -13.72
N ARG A 318 -17.82 2.50 -14.96
CA ARG A 318 -18.18 1.26 -15.65
C ARG A 318 -16.98 0.36 -15.93
N LEU A 319 -15.85 0.93 -16.32
CA LEU A 319 -14.64 0.17 -16.59
C LEU A 319 -13.97 -0.38 -15.33
N ILE A 320 -14.07 0.32 -14.20
CA ILE A 320 -13.48 -0.11 -12.91
C ILE A 320 -14.49 -0.99 -12.15
N TRP A 321 -15.60 -0.41 -11.69
CA TRP A 321 -16.54 -1.07 -10.78
C TRP A 321 -17.58 -1.94 -11.50
N GLY A 322 -17.87 -1.67 -12.77
CA GLY A 322 -18.78 -2.47 -13.61
C GLY A 322 -18.08 -3.61 -14.35
N THR A 323 -16.78 -3.85 -14.12
CA THR A 323 -16.01 -4.87 -14.84
C THR A 323 -15.59 -6.00 -13.90
N PRO A 324 -16.20 -7.20 -13.97
CA PRO A 324 -15.82 -8.34 -13.12
C PRO A 324 -14.34 -8.67 -13.20
N ALA A 325 -13.72 -8.58 -14.38
CA ALA A 325 -12.27 -8.80 -14.54
C ALA A 325 -11.43 -7.87 -13.66
N PHE A 326 -11.79 -6.57 -13.58
CA PHE A 326 -11.08 -5.60 -12.74
C PHE A 326 -11.25 -5.92 -11.26
N ILE A 327 -12.49 -6.14 -10.81
CA ILE A 327 -12.81 -6.40 -9.40
C ILE A 327 -12.17 -7.72 -8.95
N CYS A 328 -12.34 -8.80 -9.73
CA CYS A 328 -11.78 -10.11 -9.38
C CYS A 328 -10.24 -10.09 -9.36
N THR A 329 -9.59 -9.35 -10.27
CA THR A 329 -8.13 -9.16 -10.22
C THR A 329 -7.70 -8.38 -8.99
N THR A 330 -8.38 -7.26 -8.67
CA THR A 330 -8.05 -6.40 -7.54
C THR A 330 -8.27 -7.10 -6.21
N VAL A 331 -9.42 -7.73 -6.00
CA VAL A 331 -9.73 -8.44 -4.74
C VAL A 331 -8.90 -9.71 -4.63
N GLY A 332 -8.75 -10.48 -5.73
CA GLY A 332 -7.90 -11.66 -5.76
C GLY A 332 -6.45 -11.37 -5.41
N TYR A 333 -5.87 -10.30 -5.96
CA TYR A 333 -4.55 -9.84 -5.56
C TYR A 333 -4.56 -9.25 -4.13
N GLY A 334 -5.63 -8.59 -3.70
CA GLY A 334 -5.80 -8.13 -2.32
C GLY A 334 -5.65 -9.27 -1.31
N LEU A 335 -6.13 -10.47 -1.65
CA LEU A 335 -5.97 -11.68 -0.82
C LEU A 335 -4.52 -12.23 -0.87
N VAL A 336 -3.79 -12.09 -1.99
CA VAL A 336 -2.34 -12.35 -2.02
C VAL A 336 -1.60 -11.38 -1.10
N ALA A 337 -1.94 -10.10 -1.20
CA ALA A 337 -1.38 -9.05 -0.36
C ALA A 337 -1.70 -9.26 1.13
N LEU A 338 -2.88 -9.81 1.47
CA LEU A 338 -3.26 -10.18 2.82
C LEU A 338 -2.25 -11.14 3.44
N VAL A 339 -1.89 -12.18 2.71
CA VAL A 339 -0.87 -13.16 3.15
C VAL A 339 0.50 -12.47 3.30
N ALA A 340 0.89 -11.67 2.31
CA ALA A 340 2.18 -10.98 2.33
C ALA A 340 2.32 -9.99 3.50
N TYR A 341 1.30 -9.17 3.77
CA TYR A 341 1.30 -8.22 4.90
C TYR A 341 1.22 -8.92 6.26
N ALA A 342 0.46 -10.02 6.35
CA ALA A 342 0.41 -10.82 7.56
C ALA A 342 1.79 -11.42 7.89
N LEU A 343 2.48 -11.99 6.90
CA LEU A 343 3.83 -12.52 7.09
C LEU A 343 4.84 -11.44 7.42
N ALA A 344 4.80 -10.31 6.71
CA ALA A 344 5.68 -9.18 6.98
C ALA A 344 5.56 -8.68 8.42
N PHE A 345 4.35 -8.74 9.00
CA PHE A 345 4.11 -8.33 10.38
C PHE A 345 4.42 -9.42 11.40
N TRP A 346 3.96 -10.67 11.18
CA TRP A 346 3.98 -11.71 12.21
C TRP A 346 5.20 -12.63 12.17
N SER A 347 6.05 -12.62 11.12
CA SER A 347 7.20 -13.53 11.07
C SER A 347 8.22 -13.26 12.17
N ALA A 348 8.48 -12.00 12.53
CA ALA A 348 9.40 -11.65 13.61
C ALA A 348 8.82 -12.00 15.00
N PRO A 349 7.59 -11.58 15.38
CA PRO A 349 6.96 -12.01 16.63
C PRO A 349 6.85 -13.53 16.78
N TYR A 350 6.50 -14.25 15.71
CA TYR A 350 6.47 -15.72 15.73
C TYR A 350 7.83 -16.33 16.05
N ALA A 351 8.87 -15.89 15.36
CA ALA A 351 10.21 -16.43 15.55
C ALA A 351 10.78 -16.07 16.93
N GLU A 352 10.42 -14.92 17.49
CA GLU A 352 10.80 -14.53 18.84
C GLU A 352 10.09 -15.38 19.90
N THR A 353 8.76 -15.51 19.80
CA THR A 353 7.94 -16.12 20.86
C THR A 353 7.83 -17.64 20.77
N VAL A 354 7.81 -18.20 19.53
CA VAL A 354 7.60 -19.64 19.31
C VAL A 354 8.93 -20.38 19.11
N LEU A 355 9.87 -19.77 18.36
CA LEU A 355 11.17 -20.39 18.13
C LEU A 355 12.24 -19.93 19.14
N GLY A 356 11.95 -18.95 19.99
CA GLY A 356 12.88 -18.43 21.00
C GLY A 356 14.12 -17.73 20.41
N LEU A 357 14.02 -17.20 19.18
CA LEU A 357 15.16 -16.60 18.49
C LEU A 357 15.41 -15.16 18.96
N PRO A 358 16.68 -14.75 19.17
CA PRO A 358 17.00 -13.40 19.62
C PRO A 358 16.71 -12.35 18.53
N LYS A 359 16.22 -11.17 18.93
CA LYS A 359 15.86 -10.06 18.02
C LYS A 359 16.95 -9.68 17.04
N GLN A 360 18.23 -9.74 17.43
CA GLN A 360 19.36 -9.44 16.54
C GLN A 360 19.44 -10.42 15.37
N GLN A 361 19.25 -11.71 15.64
CA GLN A 361 19.24 -12.75 14.62
C GLN A 361 18.04 -12.55 13.68
N LEU A 362 16.86 -12.23 14.23
CA LEU A 362 15.65 -11.92 13.46
C LEU A 362 15.88 -10.71 12.55
N ALA A 363 16.44 -9.63 13.09
CA ALA A 363 16.75 -8.43 12.34
C ALA A 363 17.66 -8.68 11.14
N LEU A 364 18.72 -9.46 11.33
CA LEU A 364 19.68 -9.77 10.29
C LEU A 364 19.07 -10.69 9.21
N PHE A 365 18.47 -11.81 9.63
CA PHE A 365 18.00 -12.82 8.68
C PHE A 365 16.64 -12.46 8.06
N LEU A 366 15.64 -12.01 8.83
CA LEU A 366 14.34 -11.61 8.26
C LEU A 366 14.44 -10.26 7.53
N GLY A 367 15.18 -9.30 8.06
CA GLY A 367 15.38 -8.00 7.41
C GLY A 367 16.10 -8.14 6.07
N GLY A 368 17.25 -8.81 6.06
CA GLY A 368 18.05 -9.02 4.84
C GLY A 368 17.35 -9.92 3.82
N SER A 369 16.84 -11.07 4.28
CA SER A 369 16.14 -12.01 3.38
C SER A 369 14.82 -11.44 2.87
N GLY A 370 14.08 -10.68 3.69
CA GLY A 370 12.84 -10.04 3.28
C GLY A 370 13.05 -9.03 2.16
N ALA A 371 14.08 -8.19 2.27
CA ALA A 371 14.46 -7.26 1.22
C ALA A 371 14.82 -7.99 -0.09
N LEU A 372 15.65 -9.02 -0.01
CA LEU A 372 16.09 -9.79 -1.17
C LEU A 372 14.94 -10.58 -1.81
N SER A 373 14.07 -11.21 -1.01
CA SER A 373 12.92 -11.97 -1.50
C SER A 373 11.92 -11.10 -2.26
N GLY A 374 11.62 -9.91 -1.72
CA GLY A 374 10.75 -8.96 -2.37
C GLY A 374 11.31 -8.46 -3.70
N PHE A 375 12.59 -8.07 -3.72
CA PHE A 375 13.28 -7.60 -4.93
C PHE A 375 13.31 -8.67 -6.03
N LEU A 376 13.76 -9.88 -5.71
CA LEU A 376 13.80 -10.98 -6.66
C LEU A 376 12.39 -11.38 -7.13
N GLY A 377 11.43 -11.43 -6.22
CA GLY A 377 10.05 -11.78 -6.54
C GLY A 377 9.45 -10.84 -7.58
N VAL A 378 9.55 -9.52 -7.37
CA VAL A 378 8.99 -8.53 -8.29
C VAL A 378 9.66 -8.58 -9.66
N ILE A 379 11.00 -8.72 -9.73
CA ILE A 379 11.71 -8.79 -11.01
C ILE A 379 11.36 -10.06 -11.79
N ILE A 380 11.50 -11.22 -11.14
CA ILE A 380 11.22 -12.51 -11.77
C ILE A 380 9.73 -12.60 -12.16
N GLY A 381 8.84 -12.22 -11.22
CA GLY A 381 7.40 -12.20 -11.46
C GLY A 381 6.99 -11.30 -12.62
N GLY A 382 7.56 -10.10 -12.72
CA GLY A 382 7.33 -9.18 -13.83
C GLY A 382 7.79 -9.75 -15.17
N ALA A 383 9.00 -10.30 -15.24
CA ALA A 383 9.54 -10.91 -16.47
C ALA A 383 8.70 -12.11 -16.93
N VAL A 384 8.30 -12.98 -16.01
CA VAL A 384 7.44 -14.14 -16.30
C VAL A 384 6.04 -13.68 -16.74
N ALA A 385 5.47 -12.67 -16.07
CA ALA A 385 4.17 -12.12 -16.41
C ALA A 385 4.12 -11.56 -17.84
N ASP A 386 5.15 -10.82 -18.25
CA ASP A 386 5.24 -10.27 -19.59
C ASP A 386 5.49 -11.35 -20.65
N ALA A 387 6.28 -12.38 -20.33
CA ALA A 387 6.46 -13.53 -21.22
C ALA A 387 5.16 -14.33 -21.43
N LEU A 388 4.38 -14.55 -20.39
CA LEU A 388 3.09 -15.23 -20.47
C LEU A 388 2.04 -14.38 -21.18
N ARG A 389 2.06 -13.06 -20.98
CA ARG A 389 1.17 -12.10 -21.64
C ARG A 389 1.30 -12.15 -23.16
N LYS A 390 2.52 -12.32 -23.69
CA LYS A 390 2.76 -12.45 -25.13
C LYS A 390 2.03 -13.66 -25.76
N LYS A 391 1.81 -14.71 -24.97
CA LYS A 391 1.15 -15.94 -25.43
C LYS A 391 -0.36 -15.94 -25.18
N ASN A 392 -0.80 -15.28 -24.09
CA ASN A 392 -2.20 -15.28 -23.67
C ASN A 392 -2.56 -13.94 -23.01
N PRO A 393 -3.63 -13.26 -23.45
CA PRO A 393 -4.12 -12.04 -22.83
C PRO A 393 -4.30 -12.13 -21.31
N ALA A 394 -4.74 -13.26 -20.78
CA ALA A 394 -4.87 -13.53 -19.34
C ALA A 394 -3.58 -14.08 -18.70
N GLY A 395 -2.45 -14.15 -19.43
CA GLY A 395 -1.22 -14.80 -18.94
C GLY A 395 -0.68 -14.23 -17.64
N ARG A 396 -0.85 -12.91 -17.40
CA ARG A 396 -0.45 -12.26 -16.14
C ARG A 396 -1.21 -12.78 -14.92
N ILE A 397 -2.48 -13.20 -15.08
CA ILE A 397 -3.27 -13.79 -13.98
C ILE A 397 -2.65 -15.10 -13.48
N LEU A 398 -1.97 -15.86 -14.33
CA LEU A 398 -1.27 -17.08 -13.89
C LEU A 398 -0.16 -16.77 -12.89
N VAL A 399 0.55 -15.65 -13.06
CA VAL A 399 1.57 -15.22 -12.09
C VAL A 399 0.92 -14.79 -10.77
N ILE A 400 -0.26 -14.16 -10.81
CA ILE A 400 -0.98 -13.82 -9.58
C ILE A 400 -1.43 -15.12 -8.87
N ILE A 401 -1.87 -16.14 -9.62
CA ILE A 401 -2.21 -17.45 -9.05
C ILE A 401 -0.98 -18.11 -8.41
N THR A 402 0.22 -17.99 -8.98
CA THR A 402 1.43 -18.48 -8.30
C THR A 402 1.72 -17.74 -7.00
N GLY A 403 1.35 -16.47 -6.90
CA GLY A 403 1.42 -15.70 -5.65
C GLY A 403 0.45 -16.19 -4.56
N VAL A 404 -0.63 -16.89 -4.93
CA VAL A 404 -1.57 -17.55 -4.00
C VAL A 404 -1.08 -18.94 -3.61
N LEU A 405 -0.80 -19.78 -4.61
CA LEU A 405 -0.51 -21.21 -4.39
C LEU A 405 0.93 -21.45 -3.94
N GLY A 406 1.87 -20.64 -4.43
CA GLY A 406 3.28 -20.80 -4.16
C GLY A 406 3.65 -20.71 -2.67
N PRO A 407 3.14 -19.75 -1.90
CA PRO A 407 3.42 -19.64 -0.47
C PRO A 407 2.85 -20.78 0.39
N ILE A 408 1.88 -21.57 -0.06
CA ILE A 408 1.20 -22.59 0.76
C ILE A 408 2.19 -23.59 1.38
N ILE A 409 3.05 -24.19 0.55
CA ILE A 409 4.03 -25.19 1.02
C ILE A 409 5.09 -24.54 1.92
N PRO A 410 5.71 -23.41 1.53
CA PRO A 410 6.62 -22.69 2.43
C PRO A 410 5.99 -22.29 3.77
N LEU A 411 4.73 -21.85 3.77
CA LEU A 411 4.00 -21.53 5.00
C LEU A 411 3.81 -22.76 5.88
N ALA A 412 3.30 -23.84 5.29
CA ALA A 412 3.05 -25.08 6.02
C ALA A 412 4.34 -25.62 6.66
N ILE A 413 5.44 -25.66 5.94
CA ILE A 413 6.73 -26.16 6.44
C ILE A 413 7.37 -25.17 7.40
N GLY A 414 7.45 -23.88 7.01
CA GLY A 414 8.19 -22.86 7.76
C GLY A 414 7.60 -22.57 9.14
N PHE A 415 6.28 -22.63 9.27
CA PHE A 415 5.60 -22.34 10.54
C PHE A 415 5.19 -23.60 11.34
N THR A 416 5.64 -24.77 10.92
CA THR A 416 5.53 -26.02 11.72
C THR A 416 6.88 -26.57 12.16
N THR A 417 7.98 -26.11 11.56
CA THR A 417 9.34 -26.54 11.93
C THR A 417 9.83 -25.83 13.19
N ASP A 418 10.69 -26.53 13.93
CA ASP A 418 11.46 -25.95 15.05
C ASP A 418 12.91 -25.58 14.62
N ASN A 419 13.26 -25.81 13.34
CA ASN A 419 14.57 -25.49 12.78
C ASN A 419 14.58 -24.05 12.23
N ALA A 420 15.38 -23.18 12.84
CA ALA A 420 15.47 -21.77 12.46
C ALA A 420 15.93 -21.55 11.01
N ILE A 421 16.86 -22.35 10.50
CA ILE A 421 17.35 -22.21 9.12
C ILE A 421 16.23 -22.54 8.14
N LEU A 422 15.51 -23.64 8.38
CA LEU A 422 14.39 -24.04 7.54
C LEU A 422 13.27 -22.99 7.58
N PHE A 423 12.99 -22.42 8.74
CA PHE A 423 12.06 -21.29 8.88
C PHE A 423 12.48 -20.10 8.01
N TYR A 424 13.74 -19.65 8.07
CA TYR A 424 14.20 -18.52 7.26
C TYR A 424 14.13 -18.80 5.76
N VAL A 425 14.51 -19.99 5.32
CA VAL A 425 14.45 -20.40 3.90
C VAL A 425 12.99 -20.43 3.41
N MET A 426 12.09 -20.99 4.19
CA MET A 426 10.67 -21.06 3.83
C MET A 426 10.01 -19.67 3.85
N ASN A 427 10.34 -18.83 4.83
CA ASN A 427 9.85 -17.45 4.87
C ASN A 427 10.34 -16.63 3.67
N PHE A 428 11.61 -16.80 3.26
CA PHE A 428 12.17 -16.19 2.05
C PHE A 428 11.39 -16.63 0.80
N LEU A 429 11.15 -17.93 0.62
CA LEU A 429 10.42 -18.45 -0.53
C LEU A 429 8.97 -17.96 -0.57
N ALA A 430 8.28 -17.95 0.59
CA ALA A 430 6.93 -17.42 0.68
C ALA A 430 6.86 -15.94 0.29
N GLY A 431 7.79 -15.13 0.79
CA GLY A 431 7.90 -13.70 0.45
C GLY A 431 8.17 -13.47 -1.04
N MET A 432 9.12 -14.21 -1.61
CA MET A 432 9.49 -14.11 -3.03
C MET A 432 8.31 -14.44 -3.96
N LEU A 433 7.61 -15.55 -3.68
CA LEU A 433 6.47 -15.99 -4.48
C LEU A 433 5.27 -15.05 -4.37
N GLY A 434 5.00 -14.51 -3.16
CA GLY A 434 3.97 -13.51 -2.95
C GLY A 434 4.27 -12.19 -3.67
N ALA A 435 5.52 -11.70 -3.59
CA ALA A 435 5.94 -10.45 -4.22
C ALA A 435 5.88 -10.49 -5.76
N ALA A 436 6.03 -11.68 -6.37
CA ALA A 436 5.97 -11.87 -7.82
C ALA A 436 4.64 -11.41 -8.44
N ALA A 437 3.55 -11.42 -7.68
CA ALA A 437 2.21 -11.12 -8.17
C ALA A 437 1.92 -9.61 -8.36
N LEU A 438 2.64 -8.71 -7.65
CA LEU A 438 2.33 -7.28 -7.59
C LEU A 438 2.31 -6.62 -8.97
N GLY A 439 3.41 -6.75 -9.71
CA GLY A 439 3.55 -6.13 -11.03
C GLY A 439 2.52 -6.66 -12.04
N ALA A 440 2.26 -7.96 -12.01
CA ALA A 440 1.29 -8.62 -12.86
C ALA A 440 -0.15 -8.10 -12.60
N ALA A 441 -0.53 -7.93 -11.34
CA ALA A 441 -1.85 -7.45 -10.96
C ALA A 441 -2.05 -5.97 -11.33
N ALA A 442 -1.07 -5.12 -10.98
CA ALA A 442 -1.11 -3.70 -11.32
C ALA A 442 -1.20 -3.47 -12.84
N ALA A 443 -0.36 -4.17 -13.63
CA ALA A 443 -0.39 -4.05 -15.08
C ALA A 443 -1.73 -4.56 -15.67
N THR A 444 -2.27 -5.66 -15.17
CA THR A 444 -3.56 -6.19 -15.65
C THR A 444 -4.69 -5.19 -15.43
N THR A 445 -4.77 -4.55 -14.25
CA THR A 445 -5.83 -3.57 -13.96
C THR A 445 -5.72 -2.32 -14.84
N GLN A 446 -4.50 -1.88 -15.18
CA GLN A 446 -4.27 -0.75 -16.10
C GLN A 446 -4.64 -1.08 -17.55
N ASP A 447 -4.48 -2.34 -17.98
CA ASP A 447 -4.86 -2.78 -19.32
C ASP A 447 -6.39 -2.92 -19.51
N LEU A 448 -7.18 -2.85 -18.43
CA LEU A 448 -8.64 -2.94 -18.46
C LEU A 448 -9.36 -1.60 -18.57
N VAL A 449 -8.63 -0.49 -18.65
CA VAL A 449 -9.16 0.88 -18.71
C VAL A 449 -8.50 1.71 -19.79
N LEU A 450 -9.15 2.80 -20.20
CA LEU A 450 -8.56 3.74 -21.18
C LEU A 450 -7.37 4.51 -20.57
N PRO A 451 -6.42 5.00 -21.37
CA PRO A 451 -5.21 5.70 -20.89
C PRO A 451 -5.52 6.85 -19.90
N ARG A 452 -6.56 7.67 -20.17
CA ARG A 452 -6.96 8.78 -19.28
C ARG A 452 -7.45 8.32 -17.90
N MET A 453 -7.92 7.07 -17.80
CA MET A 453 -8.51 6.51 -16.57
C MET A 453 -7.50 5.74 -15.71
N ARG A 454 -6.26 5.53 -16.19
CA ARG A 454 -5.24 4.72 -15.50
C ARG A 454 -4.92 5.21 -14.10
N GLY A 455 -4.88 6.51 -13.88
CA GLY A 455 -4.66 7.08 -12.54
C GLY A 455 -5.74 6.67 -11.54
N THR A 456 -7.02 6.79 -11.95
CA THR A 456 -8.18 6.39 -11.13
C THR A 456 -8.23 4.88 -10.92
N ALA A 457 -7.88 4.08 -11.94
CA ALA A 457 -7.78 2.63 -11.85
C ALA A 457 -6.68 2.18 -10.89
N THR A 458 -5.52 2.84 -10.93
CA THR A 458 -4.42 2.60 -9.98
C THR A 458 -4.86 2.93 -8.55
N ALA A 459 -5.55 4.04 -8.33
CA ALA A 459 -6.09 4.37 -7.02
C ALA A 459 -7.10 3.31 -6.53
N ALA A 460 -8.02 2.86 -7.39
CA ALA A 460 -8.98 1.79 -7.07
C ALA A 460 -8.27 0.46 -6.73
N PHE A 461 -7.24 0.11 -7.49
CA PHE A 461 -6.42 -1.07 -7.25
C PHE A 461 -5.73 -1.00 -5.88
N PHE A 462 -5.05 0.11 -5.56
CA PHE A 462 -4.39 0.25 -4.26
C PHE A 462 -5.37 0.36 -3.09
N LEU A 463 -6.53 0.99 -3.27
CA LEU A 463 -7.61 0.96 -2.26
C LEU A 463 -8.02 -0.49 -1.95
N GLY A 464 -8.31 -1.28 -2.99
CA GLY A 464 -8.69 -2.67 -2.84
C GLY A 464 -7.60 -3.50 -2.14
N THR A 465 -6.36 -3.37 -2.58
CA THR A 465 -5.23 -4.12 -1.99
C THR A 465 -4.91 -3.71 -0.55
N THR A 466 -5.05 -2.43 -0.23
CA THR A 466 -4.80 -1.93 1.13
C THR A 466 -5.94 -2.31 2.08
N LEU A 467 -7.19 -2.12 1.67
CA LEU A 467 -8.35 -2.42 2.52
C LEU A 467 -8.63 -3.93 2.65
N VAL A 468 -8.30 -4.75 1.65
CA VAL A 468 -8.42 -6.20 1.75
C VAL A 468 -7.14 -6.80 2.33
N GLY A 469 -5.97 -6.40 1.83
CA GLY A 469 -4.69 -6.98 2.22
C GLY A 469 -4.20 -6.51 3.58
N LEU A 470 -3.82 -5.25 3.66
CA LEU A 470 -3.17 -4.70 4.85
C LEU A 470 -4.12 -4.59 6.05
N SER A 471 -5.40 -4.19 5.84
CA SER A 471 -6.35 -4.06 6.96
C SER A 471 -6.71 -5.39 7.61
N PHE A 472 -6.77 -6.48 6.84
CA PHE A 472 -7.18 -7.77 7.35
C PHE A 472 -6.04 -8.73 7.64
N GLY A 473 -4.92 -8.67 6.89
CA GLY A 473 -3.85 -9.64 7.00
C GLY A 473 -3.30 -9.79 8.41
N PRO A 474 -2.71 -8.75 9.00
CA PRO A 474 -2.20 -8.80 10.36
C PRO A 474 -3.30 -9.10 11.40
N TYR A 475 -4.49 -8.49 11.24
CA TYR A 475 -5.61 -8.70 12.16
C TYR A 475 -6.13 -10.13 12.17
N MET A 476 -6.32 -10.75 11.00
CA MET A 476 -6.84 -12.12 10.90
C MET A 476 -5.93 -13.12 11.63
N VAL A 477 -4.63 -13.00 11.44
CA VAL A 477 -3.66 -13.84 12.16
C VAL A 477 -3.75 -13.63 13.66
N GLY A 478 -3.77 -12.37 14.12
CA GLY A 478 -3.88 -12.05 15.54
C GLY A 478 -5.18 -12.55 16.16
N GLN A 479 -6.32 -12.32 15.49
CA GLN A 479 -7.62 -12.77 15.98
C GLN A 479 -7.72 -14.30 16.08
N ILE A 480 -7.21 -15.02 15.08
CA ILE A 480 -7.22 -16.49 15.10
C ILE A 480 -6.21 -17.01 16.14
N SER A 481 -5.08 -16.32 16.31
CA SER A 481 -4.12 -16.62 17.38
C SER A 481 -4.79 -16.56 18.76
N ASP A 482 -5.51 -15.47 19.04
CA ASP A 482 -6.21 -15.27 20.31
C ASP A 482 -7.33 -16.31 20.52
N LEU A 483 -8.13 -16.60 19.48
CA LEU A 483 -9.20 -17.60 19.54
C LEU A 483 -8.69 -19.03 19.77
N SER A 484 -7.48 -19.34 19.32
CA SER A 484 -6.81 -20.65 19.50
C SER A 484 -5.81 -20.67 20.65
N GLY A 485 -5.71 -19.57 21.41
CA GLY A 485 -4.84 -19.40 22.55
C GLY A 485 -5.38 -20.05 23.83
N ASN A 486 -4.55 -20.04 24.85
CA ASN A 486 -4.86 -20.56 26.18
C ASN A 486 -4.65 -19.49 27.26
N MET A 487 -5.38 -19.61 28.35
CA MET A 487 -5.16 -18.79 29.55
C MET A 487 -3.98 -19.37 30.34
N VAL A 488 -2.91 -18.59 30.50
CA VAL A 488 -1.73 -18.93 31.29
C VAL A 488 -1.53 -17.82 32.32
N ASP A 489 -1.55 -18.17 33.60
CA ASP A 489 -1.43 -17.24 34.73
C ASP A 489 -2.39 -16.04 34.65
N GLY A 490 -3.64 -16.30 34.22
CA GLY A 490 -4.67 -15.26 34.04
C GLY A 490 -4.52 -14.34 32.84
N LYS A 491 -3.54 -14.58 31.96
CA LYS A 491 -3.33 -13.85 30.71
C LYS A 491 -3.62 -14.73 29.51
N LEU A 492 -4.19 -14.15 28.46
CA LEU A 492 -4.38 -14.84 27.19
C LEU A 492 -3.04 -14.92 26.45
N VAL A 493 -2.58 -16.14 26.20
CA VAL A 493 -1.43 -16.44 25.36
C VAL A 493 -1.94 -16.99 24.05
N GLY A 494 -1.86 -16.21 22.99
CA GLY A 494 -2.31 -16.59 21.65
C GLY A 494 -1.45 -17.72 21.05
N ASN A 495 -2.02 -18.40 20.04
CA ASN A 495 -1.32 -19.42 19.28
C ASN A 495 -0.97 -18.88 17.88
N LEU A 496 0.14 -18.15 17.76
CA LEU A 496 0.58 -17.56 16.50
C LEU A 496 0.81 -18.59 15.39
N ARG A 497 1.19 -19.82 15.73
CA ARG A 497 1.33 -20.91 14.75
C ARG A 497 0.00 -21.19 14.03
N VAL A 498 -1.07 -21.34 14.78
CA VAL A 498 -2.43 -21.54 14.21
C VAL A 498 -2.88 -20.29 13.46
N GLY A 499 -2.66 -19.10 14.03
CA GLY A 499 -2.98 -17.83 13.40
C GLY A 499 -2.34 -17.70 12.01
N ILE A 500 -1.04 -17.95 11.88
CA ILE A 500 -0.32 -17.84 10.59
C ILE A 500 -0.73 -18.95 9.61
N LEU A 501 -0.88 -20.19 10.07
CA LEU A 501 -1.31 -21.30 9.22
C LEU A 501 -2.73 -21.10 8.67
N SER A 502 -3.58 -20.35 9.37
CA SER A 502 -4.93 -20.01 8.88
C SER A 502 -4.93 -19.21 7.57
N LEU A 503 -3.82 -18.53 7.23
CA LEU A 503 -3.65 -17.83 5.96
C LEU A 503 -3.80 -18.78 4.75
N ILE A 504 -3.52 -20.07 4.91
CA ILE A 504 -3.70 -21.07 3.85
C ILE A 504 -5.17 -21.18 3.44
N ALA A 505 -6.10 -20.97 4.37
CA ALA A 505 -7.53 -21.01 4.10
C ALA A 505 -8.03 -19.87 3.18
N VAL A 506 -7.23 -18.82 2.98
CA VAL A 506 -7.52 -17.72 2.04
C VAL A 506 -7.36 -18.18 0.58
N ALA A 507 -6.50 -19.17 0.33
CA ALA A 507 -6.13 -19.59 -1.02
C ALA A 507 -7.31 -20.05 -1.90
N PRO A 508 -8.29 -20.86 -1.43
CA PRO A 508 -9.44 -21.25 -2.26
C PRO A 508 -10.27 -20.07 -2.76
N VAL A 509 -10.48 -19.07 -1.89
CA VAL A 509 -11.26 -17.86 -2.23
C VAL A 509 -10.50 -17.01 -3.24
N ALA A 510 -9.20 -16.78 -3.00
CA ALA A 510 -8.35 -16.05 -3.92
C ALA A 510 -8.27 -16.73 -5.29
N LEU A 511 -8.11 -18.05 -5.30
CA LEU A 511 -8.06 -18.86 -6.52
C LEU A 511 -9.37 -18.78 -7.32
N ALA A 512 -10.52 -18.87 -6.65
CA ALA A 512 -11.82 -18.75 -7.31
C ALA A 512 -11.98 -17.38 -8.02
N LEU A 513 -11.61 -16.29 -7.34
CA LEU A 513 -11.63 -14.95 -7.92
C LEU A 513 -10.64 -14.80 -9.09
N LEU A 514 -9.44 -15.34 -8.96
CA LEU A 514 -8.43 -15.25 -10.02
C LEU A 514 -8.77 -16.14 -11.22
N ILE A 515 -9.43 -17.28 -11.03
CA ILE A 515 -9.98 -18.10 -12.15
C ILE A 515 -11.10 -17.32 -12.86
N ALA A 516 -11.97 -16.61 -12.12
CA ALA A 516 -12.97 -15.74 -12.72
C ALA A 516 -12.32 -14.59 -13.50
N ALA A 517 -11.26 -13.98 -12.96
CA ALA A 517 -10.47 -12.97 -13.65
C ALA A 517 -9.82 -13.54 -14.92
N TYR A 518 -9.18 -14.70 -14.84
CA TYR A 518 -8.54 -15.37 -15.98
C TYR A 518 -9.50 -15.57 -17.15
N ARG A 519 -10.74 -15.99 -16.85
CA ARG A 519 -11.78 -16.22 -17.86
C ARG A 519 -12.35 -14.92 -18.44
N SER A 520 -12.41 -13.85 -17.64
CA SER A 520 -13.09 -12.59 -18.02
C SER A 520 -12.16 -11.54 -18.62
N VAL A 521 -10.85 -11.53 -18.29
CA VAL A 521 -9.87 -10.55 -18.79
C VAL A 521 -9.83 -10.46 -20.31
N PRO A 522 -9.75 -11.58 -21.09
CA PRO A 522 -9.64 -11.48 -22.55
C PRO A 522 -10.86 -10.81 -23.21
N LYS A 523 -12.05 -11.05 -22.69
CA LYS A 523 -13.29 -10.39 -23.17
C LYS A 523 -13.29 -8.92 -22.76
N ALA A 524 -12.95 -8.64 -21.50
CA ALA A 524 -12.96 -7.29 -20.96
C ALA A 524 -11.99 -6.35 -21.69
N GLU A 525 -10.79 -6.86 -22.07
CA GLU A 525 -9.84 -6.09 -22.89
C GLU A 525 -10.36 -5.78 -24.29
N ARG A 526 -10.93 -6.79 -24.97
CA ARG A 526 -11.45 -6.59 -26.33
C ARG A 526 -12.59 -5.58 -26.41
N THR A 527 -13.39 -5.47 -25.35
CA THR A 527 -14.61 -4.63 -25.32
C THR A 527 -14.41 -3.31 -24.57
N ILE A 528 -13.17 -2.88 -24.28
CA ILE A 528 -12.91 -1.65 -23.51
C ILE A 528 -13.56 -0.43 -24.20
N VAL A 529 -13.29 -0.22 -25.49
CA VAL A 529 -13.78 0.93 -26.25
C VAL A 529 -15.30 0.91 -26.36
N GLU A 530 -15.90 -0.25 -26.64
CA GLU A 530 -17.35 -0.43 -26.72
C GLU A 530 -18.01 -0.06 -25.39
N ARG A 531 -17.54 -0.64 -24.28
CA ARG A 531 -18.08 -0.37 -22.94
C ARG A 531 -17.89 1.08 -22.48
N ALA A 532 -16.78 1.70 -22.89
CA ALA A 532 -16.55 3.13 -22.62
C ALA A 532 -17.53 4.00 -23.40
N ARG A 533 -17.74 3.69 -24.70
CA ARG A 533 -18.69 4.40 -25.56
C ARG A 533 -20.14 4.26 -25.08
N GLU A 534 -20.55 3.04 -24.68
CA GLU A 534 -21.87 2.79 -24.06
C GLU A 534 -22.09 3.60 -22.78
N ALA A 535 -21.02 3.98 -22.09
CA ALA A 535 -21.07 4.78 -20.87
C ALA A 535 -20.91 6.30 -21.14
N GLY A 536 -20.93 6.73 -22.40
CA GLY A 536 -20.89 8.13 -22.82
C GLY A 536 -19.48 8.69 -23.06
N GLU A 537 -18.45 7.83 -23.18
CA GLU A 537 -17.11 8.29 -23.52
C GLU A 537 -17.01 8.58 -25.03
N PRO A 538 -16.55 9.76 -25.43
CA PRO A 538 -16.28 10.09 -26.84
C PRO A 538 -14.97 9.42 -27.28
N VAL A 539 -15.02 8.19 -27.78
CA VAL A 539 -13.88 7.39 -28.26
C VAL A 539 -14.12 6.91 -29.68
#